data_ce7822a1e19760201dd73c0c8730e287
#
_entry.id   ce7822a1e19760201dd73c0c8730e287
#
_cell.length_a   1.000
_cell.length_b   1.000
_cell.length_c   1.000
_cell.angle_alpha   90.00
_cell.angle_beta   90.00
_cell.angle_gamma   90.00
#
_symmetry.space_group_name_H-M   'P 1'
#
loop_
_entity.id
_entity.type
_entity.pdbx_description
1 polymer ?
#
loop_
_entity_poly.entity_id
_entity_poly.type
_entity_poly.pdbx_seq_one_letter_code
_entity_poly.pdbx_strand_id
1 'polypeptide(L)'
;MARRALKTTAATLTATATLLLTACGGGGDSSDDIKGADKGSESPSASASSGSGSTDVDRPDVSLPEDLDLVFDFEKPSDQDSAAALDDAANYIRALNHAITKQDPEDPAFQFYASGQAAQYAHSQIKEYADGGWTLTGKDRYYQAEINPVDESEKVKTVNVTFCEDQSKVYGKEVKSEKIHRTKESLASYQKFTILMTFVQGKPVWRAQQVTVEGKAEECRG
;
A
#
# COMPACT_ATOMS: atom_id res chain seq x y z
N MET A 1 15.66 2.91 -56.17
CA MET A 1 15.17 4.24 -56.58
C MET A 1 13.67 4.19 -56.67
N ALA A 2 12.94 4.77 -55.76
CA ALA A 2 11.58 5.28 -55.82
C ALA A 2 11.06 5.41 -54.40
N ARG A 3 11.07 6.64 -53.89
CA ARG A 3 10.51 7.03 -52.61
C ARG A 3 8.98 7.07 -52.72
N ARG A 4 8.27 6.25 -51.93
CA ARG A 4 6.83 6.41 -51.75
C ARG A 4 6.57 7.13 -50.41
N ALA A 5 6.03 8.33 -50.52
CA ALA A 5 5.53 9.11 -49.41
C ALA A 5 4.21 8.52 -48.92
N LEU A 6 4.11 8.17 -47.63
CA LEU A 6 2.85 7.87 -46.97
C LEU A 6 2.29 9.16 -46.34
N LYS A 7 1.08 9.50 -46.76
CA LYS A 7 0.29 10.60 -46.22
C LYS A 7 -0.32 10.16 -44.91
N THR A 8 -0.02 10.83 -43.79
CA THR A 8 -0.66 10.73 -42.51
C THR A 8 -1.93 11.55 -42.50
N THR A 9 -3.07 10.89 -42.33
CA THR A 9 -4.36 11.52 -42.03
C THR A 9 -4.54 11.56 -40.52
N ALA A 10 -4.55 12.76 -39.95
CA ALA A 10 -4.91 13.00 -38.56
C ALA A 10 -6.46 13.00 -38.42
N ALA A 11 -7.00 12.10 -37.61
CA ALA A 11 -8.40 12.13 -37.21
C ALA A 11 -8.47 12.67 -35.77
N THR A 12 -8.99 13.87 -35.63
CA THR A 12 -9.33 14.51 -34.36
C THR A 12 -10.71 14.03 -33.91
N LEU A 13 -10.76 13.30 -32.79
CA LEU A 13 -11.98 12.96 -32.07
C LEU A 13 -12.09 13.88 -30.86
N THR A 14 -12.97 14.88 -30.96
CA THR A 14 -13.43 15.69 -29.84
C THR A 14 -14.61 14.99 -29.15
N ALA A 15 -14.39 14.50 -27.93
CA ALA A 15 -15.45 14.00 -27.06
C ALA A 15 -15.80 15.08 -26.02
N THR A 16 -16.95 15.71 -26.20
CA THR A 16 -17.58 16.60 -25.22
C THR A 16 -18.37 15.78 -24.21
N ALA A 17 -17.92 15.75 -22.97
CA ALA A 17 -18.67 15.18 -21.84
C ALA A 17 -19.45 16.30 -21.14
N THR A 18 -20.77 16.25 -21.25
CA THR A 18 -21.71 17.11 -20.52
C THR A 18 -22.00 16.54 -19.14
N LEU A 19 -21.61 17.27 -18.10
CA LEU A 19 -21.95 16.99 -16.71
C LEU A 19 -23.37 17.53 -16.42
N LEU A 20 -24.29 16.63 -16.07
CA LEU A 20 -25.59 16.98 -15.51
C LEU A 20 -25.50 16.96 -13.97
N LEU A 21 -25.51 18.14 -13.38
CA LEU A 21 -25.78 18.32 -11.95
C LEU A 21 -27.29 18.26 -11.72
N THR A 22 -27.75 17.27 -10.96
CA THR A 22 -29.07 17.34 -10.35
C THR A 22 -28.91 17.54 -8.84
N ALA A 23 -29.24 18.77 -8.43
CA ALA A 23 -29.48 19.08 -7.03
C ALA A 23 -30.90 18.63 -6.66
N CYS A 24 -31.05 17.94 -5.52
CA CYS A 24 -32.32 17.81 -4.83
C CYS A 24 -32.10 17.99 -3.35
N GLY A 25 -32.64 19.08 -2.81
CA GLY A 25 -32.70 19.41 -1.42
C GLY A 25 -33.95 18.78 -0.77
N GLY A 26 -33.98 18.75 0.54
CA GLY A 26 -35.16 18.39 1.32
C GLY A 26 -34.78 18.06 2.76
N GLY A 27 -35.12 18.98 3.66
CA GLY A 27 -34.84 18.96 5.07
C GLY A 27 -35.76 18.02 5.87
N GLY A 28 -35.47 17.89 7.15
CA GLY A 28 -36.25 17.14 8.16
C GLY A 28 -35.51 17.04 9.47
N ASP A 29 -35.79 17.96 10.30
CA ASP A 29 -35.51 18.08 11.73
C ASP A 29 -36.07 16.89 12.52
N SER A 30 -35.32 16.36 13.48
CA SER A 30 -35.84 15.90 14.78
C SER A 30 -34.70 15.44 15.71
N SER A 31 -34.53 16.21 16.73
CA SER A 31 -33.80 15.93 17.96
C SER A 31 -34.42 14.76 18.73
N ASP A 32 -33.58 13.90 19.30
CA ASP A 32 -33.84 13.27 20.58
C ASP A 32 -32.53 12.92 21.32
N ASP A 33 -32.40 13.55 22.47
CA ASP A 33 -31.44 13.31 23.54
C ASP A 33 -31.62 11.91 24.15
N ILE A 34 -30.52 11.14 24.26
CA ILE A 34 -30.45 10.14 25.35
C ILE A 34 -29.06 10.22 26.00
N LYS A 35 -29.09 10.73 27.25
CA LYS A 35 -28.05 10.56 28.27
C LYS A 35 -27.89 9.08 28.65
N GLY A 36 -26.67 8.63 28.78
CA GLY A 36 -26.31 7.37 29.40
C GLY A 36 -24.80 7.24 29.53
N ALA A 37 -24.27 7.70 30.67
CA ALA A 37 -22.92 7.43 31.10
C ALA A 37 -22.79 5.96 31.46
N ASP A 38 -21.72 5.27 31.04
CA ASP A 38 -20.96 4.48 32.01
C ASP A 38 -19.50 4.26 31.54
N LYS A 39 -18.65 4.25 32.55
CA LYS A 39 -17.20 4.08 32.49
C LYS A 39 -16.87 2.62 32.20
N GLY A 40 -15.85 2.41 31.37
CA GLY A 40 -15.24 1.08 31.22
C GLY A 40 -13.98 1.12 30.41
N SER A 41 -12.88 1.40 31.06
CA SER A 41 -11.61 0.70 31.07
C SER A 41 -10.91 0.45 29.73
N GLU A 42 -9.83 1.19 29.55
CA GLU A 42 -8.49 0.79 29.10
C GLU A 42 -8.38 -0.44 28.19
N SER A 43 -7.98 -0.21 26.97
CA SER A 43 -7.03 -1.12 26.31
C SER A 43 -6.01 -0.27 25.56
N PRO A 44 -4.74 -0.27 26.00
CA PRO A 44 -3.70 0.30 25.20
C PRO A 44 -3.51 -0.64 24.00
N SER A 45 -3.85 -0.17 22.82
CA SER A 45 -3.40 -0.79 21.59
C SER A 45 -1.88 -0.66 21.55
N ALA A 46 -1.22 -1.65 22.10
CA ALA A 46 0.21 -1.82 21.92
C ALA A 46 0.45 -2.11 20.45
N SER A 47 0.95 -1.11 19.75
CA SER A 47 1.64 -1.30 18.50
C SER A 47 2.83 -2.20 18.80
N ALA A 48 2.63 -3.51 18.66
CA ALA A 48 3.67 -4.50 18.86
C ALA A 48 4.61 -4.43 17.65
N SER A 49 5.62 -3.59 17.78
CA SER A 49 6.88 -3.77 17.07
C SER A 49 7.51 -5.06 17.59
N SER A 50 7.16 -6.20 17.02
CA SER A 50 7.79 -7.49 17.31
C SER A 50 8.72 -7.87 16.18
N GLY A 51 9.81 -7.15 16.06
CA GLY A 51 10.98 -7.60 15.35
C GLY A 51 11.75 -8.57 16.24
N SER A 52 11.62 -9.86 16.00
CA SER A 52 12.46 -10.88 16.62
C SER A 52 13.33 -11.56 15.57
N GLY A 53 14.38 -10.86 15.19
CA GLY A 53 15.49 -11.38 14.41
C GLY A 53 16.71 -10.57 14.82
N SER A 54 17.56 -11.14 15.66
CA SER A 54 18.73 -10.50 16.24
C SER A 54 19.83 -10.27 15.21
N THR A 55 19.79 -9.16 14.56
CA THR A 55 20.95 -8.37 14.16
C THR A 55 20.58 -6.94 14.47
N ASP A 56 21.50 -6.22 15.09
CA ASP A 56 21.36 -4.82 15.50
C ASP A 56 21.34 -3.94 14.23
N VAL A 57 20.24 -4.08 13.46
CA VAL A 57 20.03 -3.33 12.22
C VAL A 57 19.27 -2.08 12.58
N ASP A 58 19.88 -0.93 12.38
CA ASP A 58 19.23 0.37 12.50
C ASP A 58 18.19 0.51 11.36
N ARG A 59 16.94 0.21 11.67
CA ARG A 59 15.83 0.27 10.72
C ARG A 59 15.22 1.67 10.75
N PRO A 60 14.86 2.24 9.59
CA PRO A 60 14.22 3.54 9.54
C PRO A 60 12.84 3.53 10.23
N ASP A 61 12.42 4.70 10.71
CA ASP A 61 11.05 4.90 11.18
C ASP A 61 10.06 4.78 10.02
N VAL A 62 9.06 3.93 10.19
CA VAL A 62 7.96 3.70 9.26
C VAL A 62 6.60 3.91 9.97
N SER A 63 6.57 4.75 11.00
CA SER A 63 5.37 5.09 11.74
C SER A 63 4.33 5.76 10.84
N LEU A 64 3.07 5.50 11.12
CA LEU A 64 1.92 6.03 10.38
C LEU A 64 1.12 6.97 11.28
N PRO A 65 0.35 7.91 10.71
CA PRO A 65 -0.59 8.70 11.48
C PRO A 65 -1.66 7.82 12.14
N GLU A 66 -2.22 8.27 13.26
CA GLU A 66 -3.18 7.52 14.07
C GLU A 66 -4.47 7.14 13.31
N ASP A 67 -4.79 7.86 12.25
CA ASP A 67 -5.97 7.63 11.43
C ASP A 67 -5.73 6.67 10.24
N LEU A 68 -4.53 6.06 10.13
CA LEU A 68 -4.19 5.03 9.14
C LEU A 68 -3.62 3.79 9.84
N ASP A 69 -4.33 2.67 9.76
CA ASP A 69 -3.95 1.39 10.35
C ASP A 69 -3.66 0.36 9.26
N LEU A 70 -2.46 -0.21 9.25
CA LEU A 70 -2.07 -1.33 8.38
C LEU A 70 -1.99 -2.62 9.20
N VAL A 71 -2.91 -3.54 8.95
CA VAL A 71 -3.01 -4.83 9.64
C VAL A 71 -2.40 -5.92 8.77
N PHE A 72 -1.32 -6.53 9.24
CA PHE A 72 -0.68 -7.69 8.60
C PHE A 72 -1.10 -8.96 9.34
N ASP A 73 -2.07 -9.66 8.77
CA ASP A 73 -2.65 -10.90 9.30
C ASP A 73 -1.98 -12.08 8.56
N PHE A 74 -0.69 -12.26 8.84
CA PHE A 74 0.15 -13.27 8.22
C PHE A 74 0.45 -14.41 9.18
N GLU A 75 0.35 -15.64 8.69
CA GLU A 75 0.92 -16.78 9.39
C GLU A 75 2.44 -16.72 9.30
N LYS A 76 3.12 -16.80 10.46
CA LYS A 76 4.57 -16.73 10.50
C LYS A 76 5.18 -18.04 10.00
N PRO A 77 6.02 -18.01 8.93
CA PRO A 77 6.74 -19.19 8.48
C PRO A 77 7.66 -19.78 9.55
N SER A 78 7.84 -21.09 9.54
CA SER A 78 8.79 -21.78 10.43
C SER A 78 10.25 -21.62 9.97
N ASP A 79 10.45 -21.43 8.67
CA ASP A 79 11.76 -21.14 8.10
C ASP A 79 12.17 -19.69 8.39
N GLN A 80 13.40 -19.51 8.86
CA GLN A 80 13.89 -18.21 9.31
C GLN A 80 14.04 -17.20 8.16
N ASP A 81 14.52 -17.64 6.99
CA ASP A 81 14.70 -16.78 5.83
C ASP A 81 13.34 -16.32 5.27
N SER A 82 12.40 -17.26 5.15
CA SER A 82 11.02 -16.96 4.74
C SER A 82 10.33 -15.98 5.71
N ALA A 83 10.50 -16.19 7.02
CA ALA A 83 9.96 -15.30 8.03
C ALA A 83 10.56 -13.89 7.93
N ALA A 84 11.87 -13.78 7.74
CA ALA A 84 12.56 -12.49 7.58
C ALA A 84 12.15 -11.79 6.28
N ALA A 85 12.01 -12.52 5.17
CA ALA A 85 11.55 -11.99 3.90
C ALA A 85 10.12 -11.44 3.98
N LEU A 86 9.22 -12.15 4.68
CA LEU A 86 7.85 -11.73 4.91
C LEU A 86 7.77 -10.47 5.78
N ASP A 87 8.54 -10.42 6.88
CA ASP A 87 8.63 -9.26 7.76
C ASP A 87 9.15 -8.02 7.01
N ASP A 88 10.16 -8.18 6.17
CA ASP A 88 10.72 -7.07 5.38
C ASP A 88 9.82 -6.68 4.19
N ALA A 89 9.04 -7.60 3.62
CA ALA A 89 7.99 -7.27 2.66
C ALA A 89 6.88 -6.42 3.31
N ALA A 90 6.46 -6.76 4.52
CA ALA A 90 5.52 -5.95 5.29
C ALA A 90 6.10 -4.57 5.62
N ASN A 91 7.38 -4.48 5.96
CA ASN A 91 8.06 -3.21 6.22
C ASN A 91 8.21 -2.36 4.95
N TYR A 92 8.40 -2.97 3.77
CA TYR A 92 8.35 -2.25 2.49
C TYR A 92 6.97 -1.59 2.27
N ILE A 93 5.88 -2.31 2.55
CA ILE A 93 4.51 -1.74 2.45
C ILE A 93 4.31 -0.62 3.47
N ARG A 94 4.77 -0.78 4.73
CA ARG A 94 4.72 0.29 5.72
C ARG A 94 5.51 1.52 5.28
N ALA A 95 6.71 1.33 4.75
CA ALA A 95 7.57 2.41 4.29
C ALA A 95 6.97 3.16 3.09
N LEU A 96 6.32 2.46 2.17
CA LEU A 96 5.57 3.07 1.06
C LEU A 96 4.43 3.96 1.59
N ASN A 97 3.61 3.45 2.51
CA ASN A 97 2.50 4.21 3.10
C ASN A 97 3.00 5.36 3.97
N HIS A 98 4.09 5.16 4.73
CA HIS A 98 4.76 6.24 5.47
C HIS A 98 5.16 7.40 4.55
N ALA A 99 5.84 7.12 3.45
CA ALA A 99 6.25 8.13 2.48
C ALA A 99 5.05 8.82 1.80
N ILE A 100 3.97 8.11 1.51
CA ILE A 100 2.70 8.71 1.03
C ILE A 100 2.16 9.69 2.08
N THR A 101 2.13 9.32 3.36
CA THR A 101 1.62 10.21 4.41
C THR A 101 2.52 11.42 4.66
N LYS A 102 3.81 11.28 4.41
CA LYS A 102 4.79 12.39 4.46
C LYS A 102 4.78 13.25 3.20
N GLN A 103 4.15 12.82 2.12
CA GLN A 103 4.19 13.50 0.81
C GLN A 103 5.62 13.61 0.26
N ASP A 104 6.48 12.65 0.58
CA ASP A 104 7.90 12.70 0.24
C ASP A 104 8.29 11.54 -0.69
N PRO A 105 8.38 11.76 -2.02
CA PRO A 105 8.81 10.73 -2.96
C PRO A 105 10.29 10.34 -2.84
N GLU A 106 11.08 11.09 -2.07
CA GLU A 106 12.49 10.79 -1.80
C GLU A 106 12.72 10.24 -0.38
N ASP A 107 11.65 9.86 0.33
CA ASP A 107 11.73 9.35 1.69
C ASP A 107 12.73 8.17 1.80
N PRO A 108 13.70 8.23 2.73
CA PRO A 108 14.73 7.20 2.85
C PRO A 108 14.20 5.85 3.35
N ALA A 109 13.04 5.80 4.01
CA ALA A 109 12.50 4.57 4.56
C ALA A 109 12.15 3.57 3.47
N PHE A 110 11.43 3.97 2.41
CA PHE A 110 11.14 3.03 1.32
C PHE A 110 12.40 2.67 0.53
N GLN A 111 13.35 3.60 0.37
CA GLN A 111 14.62 3.32 -0.29
C GLN A 111 15.48 2.30 0.47
N PHE A 112 15.32 2.21 1.79
CA PHE A 112 15.97 1.20 2.61
C PHE A 112 15.46 -0.21 2.30
N TYR A 113 14.14 -0.37 2.15
CA TYR A 113 13.48 -1.67 1.90
C TYR A 113 13.31 -2.02 0.42
N ALA A 114 13.55 -1.10 -0.51
CA ALA A 114 13.34 -1.32 -1.94
C ALA A 114 14.60 -1.08 -2.77
N SER A 115 14.63 -1.69 -3.94
CA SER A 115 15.63 -1.50 -4.99
C SER A 115 15.00 -1.82 -6.35
N GLY A 116 15.71 -1.51 -7.43
CA GLY A 116 15.28 -1.87 -8.78
C GLY A 116 13.88 -1.34 -9.14
N GLN A 117 13.04 -2.20 -9.70
CA GLN A 117 11.68 -1.83 -10.12
C GLN A 117 10.77 -1.52 -8.91
N ALA A 118 10.94 -2.20 -7.78
CA ALA A 118 10.13 -1.93 -6.59
C ALA A 118 10.35 -0.51 -6.04
N ALA A 119 11.58 0.00 -6.09
CA ALA A 119 11.87 1.39 -5.72
C ALA A 119 11.23 2.40 -6.69
N GLN A 120 11.25 2.10 -7.99
CA GLN A 120 10.59 2.94 -9.01
C GLN A 120 9.06 2.94 -8.85
N TYR A 121 8.47 1.77 -8.56
CA TYR A 121 7.05 1.65 -8.27
C TYR A 121 6.68 2.49 -7.04
N ALA A 122 7.39 2.34 -5.93
CA ALA A 122 7.14 3.11 -4.71
C ALA A 122 7.24 4.63 -4.96
N HIS A 123 8.33 5.07 -5.58
CA HIS A 123 8.52 6.48 -5.94
C HIS A 123 7.36 7.02 -6.78
N SER A 124 6.91 6.28 -7.81
CA SER A 124 5.82 6.74 -8.67
C SER A 124 4.48 6.81 -7.93
N GLN A 125 4.18 5.84 -7.05
CA GLN A 125 2.97 5.87 -6.22
C GLN A 125 3.00 7.07 -5.25
N ILE A 126 4.09 7.26 -4.52
CA ILE A 126 4.23 8.37 -3.57
C ILE A 126 4.09 9.71 -4.30
N LYS A 127 4.75 9.85 -5.44
CA LYS A 127 4.68 11.05 -6.27
C LYS A 127 3.26 11.34 -6.77
N GLU A 128 2.50 10.33 -7.19
CA GLU A 128 1.12 10.49 -7.63
C GLU A 128 0.24 11.05 -6.50
N TYR A 129 0.37 10.52 -5.28
CA TYR A 129 -0.34 11.02 -4.11
C TYR A 129 0.09 12.46 -3.76
N ALA A 130 1.38 12.75 -3.75
CA ALA A 130 1.91 14.06 -3.42
C ALA A 130 1.49 15.13 -4.45
N ASP A 131 1.65 14.85 -5.75
CA ASP A 131 1.25 15.77 -6.83
C ASP A 131 -0.27 16.04 -6.81
N GLY A 132 -1.07 15.02 -6.48
CA GLY A 132 -2.51 15.12 -6.34
C GLY A 132 -2.97 15.84 -5.06
N GLY A 133 -2.10 16.01 -4.08
CA GLY A 133 -2.44 16.55 -2.75
C GLY A 133 -3.29 15.59 -1.93
N TRP A 134 -3.08 14.27 -2.12
CA TRP A 134 -3.80 13.21 -1.45
C TRP A 134 -2.93 12.48 -0.44
N THR A 135 -3.55 11.97 0.61
CA THR A 135 -3.01 10.98 1.54
C THR A 135 -4.05 9.90 1.81
N LEU A 136 -3.72 8.97 2.68
CA LEU A 136 -4.56 7.84 3.03
C LEU A 136 -5.06 7.94 4.47
N THR A 137 -6.23 7.36 4.73
CA THR A 137 -6.80 7.18 6.08
C THR A 137 -7.64 5.91 6.10
N GLY A 138 -7.87 5.36 7.28
CA GLY A 138 -8.71 4.18 7.48
C GLY A 138 -7.91 2.94 7.82
N LYS A 139 -8.39 1.78 7.38
CA LYS A 139 -7.79 0.49 7.73
C LYS A 139 -7.53 -0.34 6.49
N ASP A 140 -6.29 -0.75 6.33
CA ASP A 140 -5.82 -1.61 5.27
C ASP A 140 -5.41 -2.98 5.84
N ARG A 141 -5.83 -4.06 5.23
CA ARG A 141 -5.56 -5.41 5.72
C ARG A 141 -4.84 -6.24 4.67
N TYR A 142 -3.72 -6.83 5.09
CA TYR A 142 -2.90 -7.75 4.30
C TYR A 142 -2.96 -9.14 4.90
N TYR A 143 -3.24 -10.17 4.08
CA TYR A 143 -3.52 -11.54 4.55
C TYR A 143 -3.19 -12.58 3.48
N GLN A 144 -3.29 -13.88 3.84
CA GLN A 144 -3.00 -15.01 2.94
C GLN A 144 -1.63 -14.92 2.29
N ALA A 145 -0.60 -14.72 3.13
CA ALA A 145 0.77 -14.64 2.63
C ALA A 145 1.31 -16.02 2.25
N GLU A 146 1.96 -16.11 1.09
CA GLU A 146 2.69 -17.26 0.62
C GLU A 146 4.11 -16.88 0.24
N ILE A 147 5.09 -17.71 0.58
CA ILE A 147 6.50 -17.49 0.27
C ILE A 147 6.98 -18.64 -0.60
N ASN A 148 7.46 -18.32 -1.78
CA ASN A 148 7.97 -19.29 -2.74
C ASN A 148 9.44 -18.99 -3.06
N PRO A 149 10.39 -19.87 -2.69
CA PRO A 149 11.79 -19.72 -3.05
C PRO A 149 11.98 -19.67 -4.57
N VAL A 150 12.88 -18.78 -5.03
CA VAL A 150 13.23 -18.63 -6.44
C VAL A 150 14.69 -19.01 -6.67
N ASP A 151 15.60 -18.51 -5.82
CA ASP A 151 17.03 -18.82 -5.87
C ASP A 151 17.59 -18.80 -4.44
N GLU A 152 18.40 -19.81 -4.12
CA GLU A 152 19.01 -20.02 -2.80
C GLU A 152 20.54 -20.18 -2.92
N SER A 153 21.19 -19.31 -3.67
CA SER A 153 22.65 -19.32 -3.70
C SER A 153 23.24 -18.84 -2.36
N GLU A 154 24.49 -19.21 -2.07
CA GLU A 154 25.16 -18.82 -0.81
C GLU A 154 25.27 -17.30 -0.63
N LYS A 155 25.32 -16.53 -1.74
CA LYS A 155 25.55 -15.07 -1.71
C LYS A 155 24.28 -14.26 -1.89
N VAL A 156 23.32 -14.81 -2.61
CA VAL A 156 22.06 -14.12 -2.93
C VAL A 156 20.93 -15.12 -2.77
N LYS A 157 19.95 -14.76 -1.96
CA LYS A 157 18.70 -15.51 -1.82
C LYS A 157 17.57 -14.67 -2.37
N THR A 158 16.65 -15.31 -3.06
CA THR A 158 15.52 -14.64 -3.68
C THR A 158 14.25 -15.45 -3.45
N VAL A 159 13.19 -14.79 -3.00
CA VAL A 159 11.87 -15.42 -2.79
C VAL A 159 10.79 -14.52 -3.37
N ASN A 160 9.71 -15.13 -3.86
CA ASN A 160 8.46 -14.43 -4.11
C ASN A 160 7.60 -14.47 -2.85
N VAL A 161 7.25 -13.28 -2.35
CA VAL A 161 6.25 -13.10 -1.30
C VAL A 161 4.95 -12.63 -1.98
N THR A 162 3.90 -13.42 -1.84
CA THR A 162 2.58 -13.12 -2.40
C THR A 162 1.59 -12.94 -1.26
N PHE A 163 0.71 -11.94 -1.32
CA PHE A 163 -0.35 -11.76 -0.34
C PHE A 163 -1.53 -10.97 -0.93
N CYS A 164 -2.66 -11.08 -0.27
CA CYS A 164 -3.85 -10.32 -0.56
C CYS A 164 -3.90 -9.01 0.24
N GLU A 165 -4.50 -7.99 -0.35
CA GLU A 165 -4.86 -6.72 0.28
C GLU A 165 -6.37 -6.50 0.20
N ASP A 166 -6.97 -6.12 1.32
CA ASP A 166 -8.34 -5.58 1.42
C ASP A 166 -8.27 -4.11 1.84
N GLN A 167 -8.39 -3.23 0.84
CA GLN A 167 -8.45 -1.77 1.02
C GLN A 167 -9.89 -1.22 1.05
N SER A 168 -10.91 -2.06 1.31
CA SER A 168 -12.32 -1.65 1.34
C SER A 168 -12.63 -0.57 2.38
N LYS A 169 -11.77 -0.45 3.39
CA LYS A 169 -11.85 0.55 4.46
C LYS A 169 -10.73 1.60 4.40
N VAL A 170 -9.99 1.66 3.30
CA VAL A 170 -9.00 2.71 3.03
C VAL A 170 -9.66 3.80 2.18
N TYR A 171 -9.41 5.04 2.52
CA TYR A 171 -10.01 6.20 1.87
C TYR A 171 -8.97 7.25 1.54
N GLY A 172 -9.14 7.90 0.41
CA GLY A 172 -8.37 9.08 0.07
C GLY A 172 -8.75 10.25 0.99
N LYS A 173 -7.74 10.96 1.49
CA LYS A 173 -7.89 12.16 2.31
C LYS A 173 -7.14 13.32 1.63
N GLU A 174 -7.81 14.44 1.43
CA GLU A 174 -7.16 15.65 0.90
C GLU A 174 -6.21 16.24 1.95
N VAL A 175 -4.96 16.46 1.61
CA VAL A 175 -3.94 16.96 2.56
C VAL A 175 -4.31 18.35 3.10
N LYS A 176 -4.83 19.24 2.25
CA LYS A 176 -5.12 20.64 2.63
C LYS A 176 -6.42 20.83 3.41
N SER A 177 -7.47 20.12 3.02
CA SER A 177 -8.82 20.28 3.59
C SER A 177 -9.16 19.23 4.62
N GLU A 178 -8.34 18.17 4.73
CA GLU A 178 -8.57 16.97 5.54
C GLU A 178 -9.88 16.23 5.18
N LYS A 179 -10.51 16.60 4.06
CA LYS A 179 -11.73 15.96 3.60
C LYS A 179 -11.47 14.52 3.18
N ILE A 180 -12.25 13.60 3.75
CA ILE A 180 -12.17 12.16 3.46
C ILE A 180 -13.19 11.80 2.37
N HIS A 181 -12.71 11.11 1.32
CA HIS A 181 -13.51 10.61 0.22
C HIS A 181 -13.76 9.11 0.40
N ARG A 182 -14.91 8.77 0.99
CA ARG A 182 -15.27 7.38 1.22
C ARG A 182 -15.81 6.73 -0.05
N THR A 183 -15.22 5.61 -0.41
CA THR A 183 -15.68 4.74 -1.50
C THR A 183 -16.46 3.56 -0.93
N LYS A 184 -17.36 3.00 -1.73
CA LYS A 184 -18.03 1.75 -1.38
C LYS A 184 -17.14 0.57 -1.76
N GLU A 185 -17.18 -0.47 -0.94
CA GLU A 185 -16.55 -1.74 -1.25
C GLU A 185 -17.00 -2.27 -2.62
N SER A 186 -16.04 -2.76 -3.36
CA SER A 186 -16.25 -3.40 -4.67
C SER A 186 -15.11 -4.39 -4.93
N LEU A 187 -15.14 -5.11 -6.05
CA LEU A 187 -14.01 -5.96 -6.41
C LEU A 187 -12.70 -5.18 -6.58
N ALA A 188 -12.77 -3.90 -6.95
CA ALA A 188 -11.61 -3.03 -7.02
C ALA A 188 -10.94 -2.73 -5.66
N SER A 189 -11.60 -3.11 -4.55
CA SER A 189 -11.03 -2.99 -3.20
C SER A 189 -10.08 -4.15 -2.84
N TYR A 190 -9.98 -5.17 -3.70
CA TYR A 190 -9.17 -6.35 -3.45
C TYR A 190 -8.04 -6.43 -4.46
N GLN A 191 -6.82 -6.56 -3.94
CA GLN A 191 -5.62 -6.64 -4.76
C GLN A 191 -4.75 -7.83 -4.32
N LYS A 192 -3.96 -8.34 -5.25
CA LYS A 192 -2.95 -9.35 -4.99
C LYS A 192 -1.58 -8.77 -5.29
N PHE A 193 -0.74 -8.80 -4.30
CA PHE A 193 0.66 -8.41 -4.43
C PHE A 193 1.53 -9.64 -4.68
N THR A 194 2.51 -9.48 -5.55
CA THR A 194 3.65 -10.40 -5.69
C THR A 194 4.92 -9.56 -5.63
N ILE A 195 5.72 -9.77 -4.59
CA ILE A 195 6.96 -9.02 -4.35
C ILE A 195 8.14 -9.99 -4.45
N LEU A 196 9.04 -9.72 -5.37
CA LEU A 196 10.33 -10.41 -5.45
C LEU A 196 11.25 -9.81 -4.38
N MET A 197 11.48 -10.54 -3.29
CA MET A 197 12.38 -10.16 -2.22
C MET A 197 13.75 -10.76 -2.44
N THR A 198 14.80 -9.97 -2.25
CA THR A 198 16.19 -10.39 -2.44
C THR A 198 17.00 -10.07 -1.19
N PHE A 199 17.72 -11.08 -0.67
CA PHE A 199 18.73 -10.92 0.36
C PHE A 199 20.11 -11.08 -0.25
N VAL A 200 21.00 -10.14 0.03
CA VAL A 200 22.41 -10.21 -0.37
C VAL A 200 23.26 -10.33 0.87
N GLN A 201 24.14 -11.34 0.93
CA GLN A 201 25.02 -11.54 2.07
C GLN A 201 25.80 -10.27 2.43
N GLY A 202 25.78 -9.91 3.71
CA GLY A 202 26.38 -8.67 4.22
C GLY A 202 25.51 -7.43 4.09
N LYS A 203 24.28 -7.56 3.59
CA LYS A 203 23.25 -6.52 3.67
C LYS A 203 22.35 -6.76 4.88
N PRO A 204 21.78 -5.69 5.47
CA PRO A 204 21.08 -5.81 6.75
C PRO A 204 19.69 -6.44 6.65
N VAL A 205 19.02 -6.36 5.49
CA VAL A 205 17.62 -6.75 5.33
C VAL A 205 17.35 -7.35 3.96
N TRP A 206 16.22 -8.05 3.84
CA TRP A 206 15.64 -8.38 2.56
C TRP A 206 15.08 -7.11 1.90
N ARG A 207 15.25 -6.99 0.59
CA ARG A 207 14.80 -5.82 -0.16
C ARG A 207 13.86 -6.23 -1.27
N ALA A 208 12.76 -5.51 -1.41
CA ALA A 208 11.89 -5.62 -2.57
C ALA A 208 12.64 -5.19 -3.83
N GLN A 209 12.76 -6.09 -4.79
CA GLN A 209 13.42 -5.87 -6.09
C GLN A 209 12.41 -5.57 -7.19
N GLN A 210 11.29 -6.27 -7.15
CA GLN A 210 10.18 -6.12 -8.10
C GLN A 210 8.86 -6.25 -7.37
N VAL A 211 7.86 -5.47 -7.81
CA VAL A 211 6.49 -5.53 -7.31
C VAL A 211 5.55 -5.66 -8.49
N THR A 212 4.62 -6.60 -8.41
CA THR A 212 3.48 -6.73 -9.30
C THR A 212 2.21 -6.65 -8.47
N VAL A 213 1.28 -5.82 -8.89
CA VAL A 213 -0.03 -5.66 -8.24
C VAL A 213 -1.12 -6.02 -9.24
N GLU A 214 -1.91 -7.02 -8.90
CA GLU A 214 -3.10 -7.42 -9.65
C GLU A 214 -4.33 -6.86 -8.94
N GLY A 215 -4.97 -5.87 -9.56
CA GLY A 215 -6.21 -5.29 -9.05
C GLY A 215 -7.42 -6.15 -9.39
N LYS A 216 -8.48 -6.05 -8.58
CA LYS A 216 -9.72 -6.83 -8.72
C LYS A 216 -9.47 -8.33 -8.61
N ALA A 217 -8.60 -8.71 -7.69
CA ALA A 217 -8.25 -10.11 -7.43
C ALA A 217 -9.43 -10.80 -6.73
N GLU A 218 -10.15 -11.65 -7.47
CA GLU A 218 -11.34 -12.37 -6.93
C GLU A 218 -10.95 -13.33 -5.82
N GLU A 219 -9.79 -13.95 -5.91
CA GLU A 219 -9.23 -14.85 -4.88
C GLU A 219 -8.93 -14.16 -3.56
N CYS A 220 -8.76 -12.83 -3.57
CA CYS A 220 -8.55 -12.00 -2.39
C CYS A 220 -9.86 -11.49 -1.77
N ARG A 221 -11.00 -11.81 -2.34
CA ARG A 221 -12.30 -11.48 -1.78
C ARG A 221 -12.72 -12.58 -0.82
N GLY A 222 -12.35 -12.42 0.47
CA GLY A 222 -12.69 -13.36 1.53
C GLY A 222 -14.14 -13.31 1.99
#